data_0ec3d00fe215f0e1a6ec040ed520c2b9
#
_entry.id   0ec3d00fe215f0e1a6ec040ed520c2b9
#
_cell.length_a   1.000
_cell.length_b   1.000
_cell.length_c   1.000
_cell.angle_alpha   90.00
_cell.angle_beta   90.00
_cell.angle_gamma   90.00
#
_symmetry.space_group_name_H-M   'P 1'
#
loop_
_entity.id
_entity.type
_entity.pdbx_description
1 polymer ?
#
loop_
_entity_poly.entity_id
_entity_poly.type
_entity_poly.pdbx_seq_one_letter_code
_entity_poly.pdbx_strand_id
1 'polypeptide(L)'
;FRTFYIRDGFALEKAREAEFQMCVITGGSHVGVKKRLENLKFQHIYFGLGGKDKLETYLELLSKLGLKENEILYMGDDMADLKILSRPDILSTCPADAIPELHQVVKYVSPFNGGRGAVRDVIEKVLKLQGKWA
;
A
#
# COMPACT_ATOMS: atom_id res chain seq x y z
N PHE A 1 9.40 -8.87 11.41
CA PHE A 1 9.66 -7.56 12.00
C PHE A 1 9.46 -6.47 10.95
N ARG A 2 8.76 -5.40 11.34
CA ARG A 2 8.52 -4.27 10.45
C ARG A 2 8.92 -2.98 11.14
N THR A 3 9.61 -2.11 10.38
CA THR A 3 10.02 -0.79 10.84
C THR A 3 9.14 0.25 10.16
N PHE A 4 8.62 1.19 10.95
CA PHE A 4 7.83 2.29 10.43
C PHE A 4 8.66 3.57 10.50
N TYR A 5 8.80 4.23 9.38
CA TYR A 5 9.54 5.46 9.28
C TYR A 5 8.63 6.66 9.59
N ILE A 6 9.13 7.63 10.36
CA ILE A 6 8.31 8.80 10.75
C ILE A 6 7.78 9.54 9.53
N ARG A 7 8.60 9.67 8.47
CA ARG A 7 8.18 10.34 7.24
C ARG A 7 7.04 9.62 6.53
N ASP A 8 7.02 8.29 6.62
CA ASP A 8 5.90 7.51 6.07
C ASP A 8 4.62 7.80 6.84
N GLY A 9 4.70 7.91 8.16
CA GLY A 9 3.56 8.27 9.00
C GLY A 9 2.97 9.64 8.66
N PHE A 10 3.83 10.61 8.42
CA PHE A 10 3.39 11.94 8.00
C PHE A 10 2.64 11.90 6.65
N ALA A 11 3.17 11.15 5.69
CA ALA A 11 2.54 11.00 4.38
C ALA A 11 1.18 10.31 4.49
N LEU A 12 1.06 9.29 5.34
CA LEU A 12 -0.21 8.61 5.58
C LEU A 12 -1.26 9.56 6.16
N GLU A 13 -0.84 10.43 7.08
CA GLU A 13 -1.74 11.44 7.64
C GLU A 13 -2.22 12.41 6.55
N LYS A 14 -1.33 12.85 5.67
CA LYS A 14 -1.68 13.72 4.55
C LYS A 14 -2.66 13.04 3.57
N ALA A 15 -2.46 11.75 3.30
CA ALA A 15 -3.36 11.01 2.44
C ALA A 15 -4.76 10.92 3.08
N ARG A 16 -4.82 10.68 4.38
CA ARG A 16 -6.08 10.64 5.11
C ARG A 16 -6.80 11.99 5.07
N GLU A 17 -6.06 13.09 5.26
CA GLU A 17 -6.63 14.44 5.16
C GLU A 17 -7.19 14.72 3.76
N ALA A 18 -6.60 14.12 2.72
CA ALA A 18 -7.06 14.22 1.35
C ALA A 18 -8.20 13.24 1.04
N GLU A 19 -8.76 12.60 2.07
CA GLU A 19 -9.89 11.68 1.98
C GLU A 19 -9.58 10.36 1.27
N PHE A 20 -8.31 9.94 1.25
CA PHE A 20 -7.94 8.62 0.75
C PHE A 20 -8.41 7.56 1.74
N GLN A 21 -8.95 6.47 1.22
CA GLN A 21 -9.21 5.30 2.05
C GLN A 21 -7.92 4.49 2.19
N MET A 22 -7.52 4.25 3.44
CA MET A 22 -6.25 3.63 3.77
C MET A 22 -6.47 2.17 4.10
N CYS A 23 -5.85 1.27 3.33
CA CYS A 23 -6.03 -0.16 3.47
C CYS A 23 -4.69 -0.88 3.56
N VAL A 24 -4.62 -1.95 4.34
CA VAL A 24 -3.45 -2.82 4.43
C VAL A 24 -3.89 -4.26 4.26
N ILE A 25 -3.20 -4.99 3.41
CA ILE A 25 -3.38 -6.43 3.24
C ILE A 25 -2.04 -7.08 3.57
N THR A 26 -1.98 -7.89 4.62
CA THR A 26 -0.75 -8.54 5.06
C THR A 26 -1.00 -9.98 5.46
N GLY A 27 -0.08 -10.88 5.12
CA GLY A 27 -0.11 -12.26 5.57
C GLY A 27 0.36 -12.43 7.01
N GLY A 28 0.92 -11.39 7.61
CA GLY A 28 1.38 -11.44 9.00
C GLY A 28 0.23 -11.22 9.97
N SER A 29 0.37 -11.78 11.16
CA SER A 29 -0.62 -11.63 12.23
C SER A 29 0.01 -11.13 13.53
N HIS A 30 1.10 -10.40 13.43
CA HIS A 30 1.84 -9.91 14.59
C HIS A 30 1.06 -8.79 15.30
N VAL A 31 0.78 -8.97 16.58
CA VAL A 31 -0.04 -8.04 17.37
C VAL A 31 0.54 -6.63 17.40
N GLY A 32 1.86 -6.50 17.52
CA GLY A 32 2.52 -5.19 17.52
C GLY A 32 2.34 -4.44 16.21
N VAL A 33 2.36 -5.15 15.09
CA VAL A 33 2.11 -4.55 13.77
C VAL A 33 0.67 -4.07 13.67
N LYS A 34 -0.29 -4.88 14.14
CA LYS A 34 -1.69 -4.51 14.14
C LYS A 34 -1.92 -3.21 14.91
N LYS A 35 -1.38 -3.13 16.13
CA LYS A 35 -1.53 -1.94 16.98
C LYS A 35 -0.94 -0.70 16.29
N ARG A 36 0.24 -0.84 15.68
CA ARG A 36 0.89 0.26 14.97
C ARG A 36 0.05 0.75 13.81
N LEU A 37 -0.51 -0.18 13.02
CA LEU A 37 -1.36 0.17 11.89
C LEU A 37 -2.65 0.86 12.34
N GLU A 38 -3.24 0.41 13.44
CA GLU A 38 -4.42 1.06 14.02
C GLU A 38 -4.09 2.48 14.47
N ASN A 39 -2.91 2.69 15.08
CA ASN A 39 -2.48 4.02 15.51
C ASN A 39 -2.26 4.95 14.30
N LEU A 40 -1.88 4.42 13.15
CA LEU A 40 -1.77 5.18 11.92
C LEU A 40 -3.12 5.40 11.23
N LYS A 41 -4.19 4.91 11.85
CA LYS A 41 -5.57 5.11 11.41
C LYS A 41 -5.89 4.52 10.05
N PHE A 42 -5.34 3.35 9.75
CA PHE A 42 -5.79 2.58 8.60
C PHE A 42 -7.23 2.12 8.82
N GLN A 43 -8.09 2.39 7.88
CA GLN A 43 -9.51 2.08 7.96
C GLN A 43 -9.81 0.62 7.74
N HIS A 44 -9.01 -0.05 6.90
CA HIS A 44 -9.23 -1.44 6.53
C HIS A 44 -7.91 -2.21 6.68
N ILE A 45 -7.88 -3.15 7.63
CA ILE A 45 -6.68 -3.94 7.92
C ILE A 45 -7.05 -5.41 7.86
N TYR A 46 -6.38 -6.17 7.01
CA TYR A 46 -6.60 -7.60 6.83
C TYR A 46 -5.32 -8.36 7.16
N PHE A 47 -5.40 -9.23 8.17
CA PHE A 47 -4.28 -10.05 8.64
C PHE A 47 -4.59 -11.52 8.46
N GLY A 48 -3.51 -12.33 8.32
CA GLY A 48 -3.61 -13.78 8.36
C GLY A 48 -4.70 -14.33 7.46
N LEU A 49 -4.56 -14.15 6.17
CA LEU A 49 -5.61 -14.31 5.16
C LEU A 49 -6.29 -15.69 5.11
N GLY A 50 -5.99 -16.59 6.05
CA GLY A 50 -6.68 -17.87 6.18
C GLY A 50 -6.58 -18.75 4.94
N GLY A 51 -5.43 -18.76 4.28
CA GLY A 51 -5.25 -19.51 3.04
C GLY A 51 -5.74 -18.81 1.79
N LYS A 52 -6.40 -17.65 1.93
CA LYS A 52 -6.79 -16.86 0.78
C LYS A 52 -5.59 -16.18 0.15
N ASP A 53 -5.61 -16.14 -1.16
CA ASP A 53 -4.70 -15.35 -1.97
C ASP A 53 -4.95 -13.85 -1.72
N LYS A 54 -3.92 -13.03 -1.70
CA LYS A 54 -4.07 -11.58 -1.55
C LYS A 54 -4.98 -10.97 -2.62
N LEU A 55 -4.94 -11.51 -3.83
CA LEU A 55 -5.80 -11.04 -4.92
C LEU A 55 -7.28 -11.20 -4.56
N GLU A 56 -7.66 -12.33 -3.98
CA GLU A 56 -9.05 -12.55 -3.58
C GLU A 56 -9.50 -11.50 -2.55
N THR A 57 -8.67 -11.25 -1.54
CA THR A 57 -8.96 -10.24 -0.53
C THR A 57 -9.05 -8.85 -1.14
N TYR A 58 -8.14 -8.52 -2.06
CA TYR A 58 -8.16 -7.26 -2.77
C TYR A 58 -9.45 -7.06 -3.56
N LEU A 59 -9.88 -8.08 -4.30
CA LEU A 59 -11.11 -7.99 -5.09
C LEU A 59 -12.36 -7.86 -4.21
N GLU A 60 -12.41 -8.57 -3.10
CA GLU A 60 -13.49 -8.43 -2.13
C GLU A 60 -13.55 -7.01 -1.57
N LEU A 61 -12.40 -6.43 -1.27
CA LEU A 61 -12.29 -5.08 -0.74
C LEU A 61 -12.80 -4.04 -1.76
N LEU A 62 -12.43 -4.16 -3.01
CA LEU A 62 -12.92 -3.28 -4.07
C LEU A 62 -14.43 -3.32 -4.19
N SER A 63 -14.98 -4.53 -4.18
CA SER A 63 -16.42 -4.72 -4.26
C SER A 63 -17.13 -4.10 -3.06
N LYS A 64 -16.60 -4.35 -1.86
CA LYS A 64 -17.19 -3.85 -0.62
C LYS A 64 -17.19 -2.32 -0.56
N LEU A 65 -16.12 -1.68 -1.04
CA LEU A 65 -15.98 -0.23 -0.99
C LEU A 65 -16.52 0.47 -2.24
N GLY A 66 -16.91 -0.27 -3.26
CA GLY A 66 -17.41 0.30 -4.51
C GLY A 66 -16.36 1.08 -5.27
N LEU A 67 -15.09 0.68 -5.17
CA LEU A 67 -13.98 1.37 -5.81
C LEU A 67 -13.68 0.79 -7.19
N LYS A 68 -13.23 1.66 -8.09
CA LYS A 68 -12.73 1.27 -9.41
C LYS A 68 -11.22 1.14 -9.37
N GLU A 69 -10.67 0.25 -10.18
CA GLU A 69 -9.22 0.02 -10.17
C GLU A 69 -8.40 1.25 -10.57
N ASN A 70 -8.95 2.13 -11.40
CA ASN A 70 -8.25 3.36 -11.76
C ASN A 70 -8.17 4.38 -10.60
N GLU A 71 -8.80 4.07 -9.47
CA GLU A 71 -8.74 4.87 -8.25
C GLU A 71 -7.76 4.30 -7.21
N ILE A 72 -7.07 3.20 -7.55
CA ILE A 72 -6.25 2.44 -6.61
C ILE A 72 -4.76 2.77 -6.78
N LEU A 73 -4.13 3.08 -5.65
CA LEU A 73 -2.69 3.11 -5.50
C LEU A 73 -2.30 1.93 -4.62
N TYR A 74 -1.49 1.02 -5.15
CA TYR A 74 -1.07 -0.18 -4.42
C TYR A 74 0.45 -0.29 -4.37
N MET A 75 0.98 -0.54 -3.19
CA MET A 75 2.40 -0.82 -3.01
C MET A 75 2.58 -2.23 -2.47
N GLY A 76 3.40 -3.03 -3.14
CA GLY A 76 3.73 -4.38 -2.73
C GLY A 76 5.23 -4.62 -2.79
N ASP A 77 5.73 -5.61 -2.06
CA ASP A 77 7.15 -5.89 -1.96
C ASP A 77 7.53 -7.36 -2.21
N ASP A 78 6.57 -8.27 -2.31
CA ASP A 78 6.86 -9.70 -2.41
C ASP A 78 5.97 -10.38 -3.45
N MET A 79 6.27 -11.65 -3.74
CA MET A 79 5.53 -12.46 -4.73
C MET A 79 4.04 -12.53 -4.46
N ALA A 80 3.64 -12.50 -3.18
CA ALA A 80 2.22 -12.51 -2.82
C ALA A 80 1.46 -11.30 -3.40
N ASP A 81 2.16 -10.23 -3.78
CA ASP A 81 1.56 -9.03 -4.36
C ASP A 81 1.53 -9.05 -5.89
N LEU A 82 2.21 -10.01 -6.52
CA LEU A 82 2.42 -10.00 -7.97
C LEU A 82 1.12 -9.94 -8.79
N LYS A 83 0.14 -10.74 -8.41
CA LYS A 83 -1.13 -10.78 -9.15
C LYS A 83 -1.87 -9.45 -9.09
N ILE A 84 -1.82 -8.78 -7.95
CA ILE A 84 -2.45 -7.45 -7.80
C ILE A 84 -1.67 -6.43 -8.61
N LEU A 85 -0.35 -6.41 -8.45
CA LEU A 85 0.52 -5.45 -9.14
C LEU A 85 0.50 -5.59 -10.66
N SER A 86 0.13 -6.77 -11.16
CA SER A 86 0.04 -7.03 -12.60
C SER A 86 -1.26 -6.51 -13.23
N ARG A 87 -2.19 -6.01 -12.45
CA ARG A 87 -3.46 -5.51 -12.97
C ARG A 87 -3.21 -4.17 -13.70
N PRO A 88 -3.79 -3.98 -14.90
CA PRO A 88 -3.40 -2.86 -15.77
C PRO A 88 -3.89 -1.48 -15.33
N ASP A 89 -5.00 -1.41 -14.59
CA ASP A 89 -5.65 -0.13 -14.33
C ASP A 89 -5.23 0.53 -13.01
N ILE A 90 -4.57 -0.20 -12.12
CA ILE A 90 -4.11 0.38 -10.85
C ILE A 90 -2.79 1.14 -11.05
N LEU A 91 -2.49 2.05 -10.13
CA LEU A 91 -1.15 2.61 -10.02
C LEU A 91 -0.34 1.66 -9.13
N SER A 92 0.37 0.74 -9.78
CA SER A 92 1.18 -0.27 -9.10
C SER A 92 2.56 0.29 -8.76
N THR A 93 3.02 0.05 -7.54
CA THR A 93 4.29 0.57 -7.05
C THR A 93 4.98 -0.47 -6.18
N CYS A 94 6.29 -0.32 -6.02
CA CYS A 94 7.04 -1.10 -5.05
C CYS A 94 8.20 -0.28 -4.51
N PRO A 95 8.72 -0.64 -3.30
CA PRO A 95 9.92 -0.01 -2.79
C PRO A 95 11.17 -0.51 -3.53
N ALA A 96 12.29 0.19 -3.35
CA ALA A 96 13.54 -0.16 -4.01
C ALA A 96 14.03 -1.56 -3.65
N ASP A 97 13.78 -2.02 -2.42
CA ASP A 97 14.21 -3.32 -1.93
C ASP A 97 13.16 -4.44 -2.13
N ALA A 98 12.13 -4.19 -2.94
CA ALA A 98 11.22 -5.25 -3.35
C ALA A 98 11.95 -6.32 -4.16
N ILE A 99 11.41 -7.53 -4.21
CA ILE A 99 11.99 -8.60 -5.03
C ILE A 99 12.10 -8.15 -6.49
N PRO A 100 13.16 -8.58 -7.22
CA PRO A 100 13.39 -8.10 -8.59
C PRO A 100 12.23 -8.30 -9.55
N GLU A 101 11.46 -9.36 -9.39
CA GLU A 101 10.33 -9.66 -10.26
C GLU A 101 9.31 -8.53 -10.28
N LEU A 102 9.12 -7.84 -9.15
CA LEU A 102 8.14 -6.76 -9.07
C LEU A 102 8.62 -5.50 -9.77
N HIS A 103 9.94 -5.25 -9.81
CA HIS A 103 10.49 -4.08 -10.50
C HIS A 103 10.11 -4.05 -11.98
N GLN A 104 9.89 -5.22 -12.59
CA GLN A 104 9.55 -5.33 -14.01
C GLN A 104 8.06 -5.18 -14.29
N VAL A 105 7.24 -5.31 -13.26
CA VAL A 105 5.79 -5.36 -13.39
C VAL A 105 5.12 -4.05 -13.03
N VAL A 106 5.64 -3.36 -12.02
CA VAL A 106 5.01 -2.15 -11.50
C VAL A 106 5.23 -0.95 -12.41
N LYS A 107 4.32 0.01 -12.31
CA LYS A 107 4.39 1.26 -13.05
C LYS A 107 5.42 2.23 -12.46
N TYR A 108 5.69 2.13 -11.17
CA TYR A 108 6.64 3.00 -10.51
C TYR A 108 7.40 2.26 -9.42
N VAL A 109 8.73 2.34 -9.45
CA VAL A 109 9.59 1.81 -8.40
C VAL A 109 10.12 3.00 -7.60
N SER A 110 9.83 3.04 -6.29
CA SER A 110 10.39 4.08 -5.43
C SER A 110 11.90 3.89 -5.28
N PRO A 111 12.69 4.97 -5.28
CA PRO A 111 14.13 4.88 -4.99
C PRO A 111 14.41 4.60 -3.51
N PHE A 112 13.40 4.63 -2.65
CA PHE A 112 13.54 4.38 -1.22
C PHE A 112 13.14 2.95 -0.86
N ASN A 113 13.77 2.41 0.19
CA ASN A 113 13.44 1.08 0.69
C ASN A 113 12.15 1.08 1.50
N GLY A 114 11.52 -0.08 1.61
CA GLY A 114 10.36 -0.27 2.47
C GLY A 114 10.70 0.07 3.93
N GLY A 115 9.81 0.82 4.59
CA GLY A 115 10.05 1.32 5.94
C GLY A 115 11.11 2.42 6.04
N ARG A 116 11.58 2.94 4.90
CA ARG A 116 12.62 3.98 4.83
C ARG A 116 12.22 5.13 3.91
N GLY A 117 10.93 5.38 3.75
CA GLY A 117 10.45 6.49 2.96
C GLY A 117 9.76 6.14 1.65
N ALA A 118 9.67 4.85 1.30
CA ALA A 118 9.02 4.44 0.06
C ALA A 118 7.55 4.84 0.03
N VAL A 119 6.82 4.62 1.11
CA VAL A 119 5.40 4.98 1.21
C VAL A 119 5.24 6.48 1.07
N ARG A 120 6.05 7.25 1.77
CA ARG A 120 6.03 8.71 1.67
C ARG A 120 6.29 9.18 0.24
N ASP A 121 7.31 8.60 -0.40
CA ASP A 121 7.67 8.98 -1.77
C ASP A 121 6.48 8.86 -2.72
N VAL A 122 5.80 7.73 -2.68
CA VAL A 122 4.67 7.47 -3.56
C VAL A 122 3.48 8.36 -3.24
N ILE A 123 3.11 8.46 -1.98
CA ILE A 123 1.97 9.31 -1.56
C ILE A 123 2.25 10.77 -1.90
N GLU A 124 3.44 11.25 -1.60
CA GLU A 124 3.82 12.64 -1.89
C GLU A 124 3.68 12.95 -3.38
N LYS A 125 4.17 12.07 -4.26
CA LYS A 125 4.06 12.26 -5.69
C LYS A 125 2.60 12.30 -6.16
N VAL A 126 1.78 11.38 -5.68
CA VAL A 126 0.37 11.34 -6.06
C VAL A 126 -0.36 12.59 -5.58
N LEU A 127 -0.16 12.98 -4.32
CA LEU A 127 -0.83 14.15 -3.78
C LEU A 127 -0.36 15.46 -4.45
N LYS A 128 0.92 15.56 -4.80
CA LYS A 128 1.43 16.72 -5.53
C LYS A 128 0.79 16.84 -6.90
N LEU A 129 0.64 15.72 -7.62
CA LEU A 129 -0.01 15.70 -8.93
C LEU A 129 -1.49 16.11 -8.83
N GLN A 130 -2.12 15.84 -7.71
CA GLN A 130 -3.52 16.21 -7.45
C GLN A 130 -3.67 17.59 -6.82
N GLY A 131 -2.57 18.26 -6.52
CA GLY A 131 -2.61 19.56 -5.86
C GLY A 131 -3.03 19.51 -4.38
N LYS A 132 -2.81 18.36 -3.72
CA LYS A 132 -3.30 18.12 -2.36
C LYS A 132 -2.21 17.96 -1.30
N TRP A 133 -0.94 18.05 -1.66
CA TRP A 133 0.15 17.78 -0.73
C TRP A 133 0.32 18.87 0.31
N ALA A 134 0.23 20.11 -0.06
CA ALA A 134 0.49 21.22 0.89
C ALA A 134 -0.73 22.14 1.04
#